data_d2659b133d2f41d4ccc64d2db5cfd3ba
#
_entry.id   d2659b133d2f41d4ccc64d2db5cfd3ba
#
_cell.length_a   1.000
_cell.length_b   1.000
_cell.length_c   1.000
_cell.angle_alpha   90.00
_cell.angle_beta   90.00
_cell.angle_gamma   90.00
#
_symmetry.space_group_name_H-M   'P 1'
#
loop_
_entity.id
_entity.type
_entity.pdbx_description
1 polymer ?
#
loop_
_entity_poly.entity_id
_entity_poly.type
_entity_poly.pdbx_seq_one_letter_code
_entity_poly.pdbx_strand_id
1 'polypeptide(L)'
;MSSELLHYEDVKFRRDGREILKGINWHVEEGENWALLGLNGAGKSTMLSMIPAYQIPTTGLLRVFGHEFGKYAWPKIKARLGFVSSALGQFQSTLDKQVVEDVVISGAFNSIGIYQQVEPEVRERGLQLLSDFGLSYLEGHRFHTLSAGEQRRVLLARAIMANPDLLILDEPCSGLDLPAREQFLRTVENMAREEHKPFIYVSHQIEEIMPSITHVAIIKDGLIMYKGKKRDILTDEILSDVFGIDVSVVWEKNRPWIIVK
;
A
#
# COMPACT_ATOMS: atom_id res chain seq x y z
N MET A 1 10.01 -23.66 4.15
CA MET A 1 10.93 -22.55 3.82
C MET A 1 10.06 -21.31 3.85
N SER A 2 10.36 -20.34 4.72
CA SER A 2 9.67 -19.06 4.73
C SER A 2 9.92 -18.40 3.37
N SER A 3 8.89 -18.03 2.64
CA SER A 3 9.10 -17.35 1.36
C SER A 3 9.25 -15.86 1.63
N GLU A 4 10.45 -15.36 1.34
CA GLU A 4 10.81 -13.95 1.43
C GLU A 4 10.02 -13.16 0.37
N LEU A 5 9.16 -12.24 0.84
CA LEU A 5 8.43 -11.33 -0.05
C LEU A 5 9.26 -10.09 -0.38
N LEU A 6 9.96 -9.55 0.62
CA LEU A 6 10.70 -8.31 0.48
C LEU A 6 11.93 -8.30 1.39
N HIS A 7 13.07 -7.87 0.84
CA HIS A 7 14.31 -7.72 1.59
C HIS A 7 15.07 -6.47 1.15
N TYR A 8 15.27 -5.56 2.08
CA TYR A 8 16.19 -4.43 1.99
C TYR A 8 17.39 -4.70 2.89
N GLU A 9 18.61 -4.56 2.34
CA GLU A 9 19.87 -4.68 3.06
C GLU A 9 20.75 -3.48 2.76
N ASP A 10 20.99 -2.64 3.75
CA ASP A 10 21.74 -1.35 3.69
C ASP A 10 21.37 -0.48 2.48
N VAL A 11 20.08 -0.42 2.15
CA VAL A 11 19.61 0.32 0.98
C VAL A 11 19.66 1.82 1.25
N LYS A 12 20.41 2.55 0.41
CA LYS A 12 20.54 4.01 0.45
C LYS A 12 19.99 4.62 -0.82
N PHE A 13 19.50 5.84 -0.68
CA PHE A 13 19.02 6.62 -1.82
C PHE A 13 19.36 8.09 -1.67
N ARG A 14 19.95 8.64 -2.73
CA ARG A 14 20.30 10.06 -2.86
C ARG A 14 19.56 10.69 -4.03
N ARG A 15 19.07 11.89 -3.82
CA ARG A 15 18.50 12.76 -4.87
C ARG A 15 18.97 14.19 -4.66
N ASP A 16 19.44 14.83 -5.71
CA ASP A 16 19.88 16.24 -5.70
C ASP A 16 20.86 16.56 -4.55
N GLY A 17 21.83 15.66 -4.34
CA GLY A 17 22.84 15.79 -3.28
C GLY A 17 22.37 15.47 -1.87
N ARG A 18 21.08 15.22 -1.66
CA ARG A 18 20.51 14.85 -0.35
C ARG A 18 20.35 13.35 -0.21
N GLU A 19 20.74 12.81 0.95
CA GLU A 19 20.50 11.43 1.32
C GLU A 19 19.11 11.30 1.92
N ILE A 20 18.20 10.63 1.18
CA ILE A 20 16.80 10.43 1.57
C ILE A 20 16.66 9.13 2.37
N LEU A 21 17.32 8.05 1.92
CA LEU A 21 17.41 6.80 2.67
C LEU A 21 18.87 6.56 3.02
N LYS A 22 19.12 6.22 4.29
CA LYS A 22 20.48 6.22 4.89
C LYS A 22 21.00 4.82 5.25
N GLY A 23 20.35 3.77 4.77
CA GLY A 23 20.69 2.38 5.07
C GLY A 23 19.49 1.63 5.61
N ILE A 24 18.50 1.41 4.75
CA ILE A 24 17.29 0.66 5.11
C ILE A 24 17.61 -0.82 5.21
N ASN A 25 17.22 -1.41 6.36
CA ASN A 25 17.25 -2.84 6.62
C ASN A 25 15.85 -3.30 7.00
N TRP A 26 15.17 -3.97 6.08
CA TRP A 26 13.79 -4.43 6.29
C TRP A 26 13.54 -5.75 5.59
N HIS A 27 12.83 -6.63 6.25
CA HIS A 27 12.49 -7.95 5.77
C HIS A 27 10.98 -8.19 5.99
N VAL A 28 10.31 -8.74 4.98
CA VAL A 28 8.88 -9.10 5.02
C VAL A 28 8.73 -10.52 4.54
N GLU A 29 8.04 -11.33 5.31
CA GLU A 29 7.78 -12.74 5.03
C GLU A 29 6.32 -12.99 4.63
N GLU A 30 6.09 -14.13 3.99
CA GLU A 30 4.73 -14.61 3.71
C GLU A 30 3.90 -14.74 5.00
N GLY A 31 2.64 -14.36 4.93
CA GLY A 31 1.74 -14.37 6.09
C GLY A 31 1.86 -13.15 7.00
N GLU A 32 2.77 -12.21 6.71
CA GLU A 32 2.88 -10.95 7.43
C GLU A 32 2.16 -9.82 6.71
N ASN A 33 1.34 -9.09 7.45
CA ASN A 33 0.76 -7.82 7.02
C ASN A 33 1.46 -6.69 7.77
N TRP A 34 2.09 -5.80 7.04
CA TRP A 34 2.92 -4.74 7.60
C TRP A 34 2.28 -3.37 7.51
N ALA A 35 2.44 -2.57 8.56
CA ALA A 35 2.31 -1.12 8.47
C ALA A 35 3.69 -0.48 8.43
N LEU A 36 3.89 0.44 7.48
CA LEU A 36 5.05 1.34 7.45
C LEU A 36 4.60 2.72 7.91
N LEU A 37 5.02 3.10 9.10
CA LEU A 37 4.69 4.37 9.74
C LEU A 37 5.86 5.36 9.68
N GLY A 38 5.56 6.64 9.81
CA GLY A 38 6.54 7.70 9.89
C GLY A 38 5.96 9.05 9.48
N LEU A 39 6.60 10.12 9.92
CA LEU A 39 6.19 11.47 9.58
C LEU A 39 6.33 11.76 8.08
N ASN A 40 5.68 12.83 7.62
CA ASN A 40 5.83 13.29 6.25
C ASN A 40 7.30 13.65 5.96
N GLY A 41 7.80 13.21 4.78
CA GLY A 41 9.20 13.42 4.41
C GLY A 41 10.20 12.40 4.99
N ALA A 42 9.79 11.45 5.82
CA ALA A 42 10.69 10.43 6.38
C ALA A 42 11.28 9.44 5.37
N GLY A 43 10.76 9.38 4.14
CA GLY A 43 11.27 8.50 3.09
C GLY A 43 10.35 7.32 2.72
N LYS A 44 9.16 7.19 3.33
CA LYS A 44 8.22 6.08 3.11
C LYS A 44 7.95 5.79 1.63
N SER A 45 7.37 6.76 0.91
CA SER A 45 7.02 6.59 -0.52
C SER A 45 8.24 6.41 -1.41
N THR A 46 9.38 7.03 -1.05
CA THR A 46 10.66 6.80 -1.76
C THR A 46 11.10 5.35 -1.63
N MET A 47 11.09 4.80 -0.43
CA MET A 47 11.45 3.41 -0.17
C MET A 47 10.53 2.44 -0.92
N LEU A 48 9.21 2.64 -0.85
CA LEU A 48 8.25 1.75 -1.50
C LEU A 48 8.27 1.86 -3.02
N SER A 49 8.57 3.04 -3.58
CA SER A 49 8.67 3.23 -5.02
C SER A 49 9.82 2.44 -5.67
N MET A 50 10.74 1.91 -4.87
CA MET A 50 11.80 1.01 -5.35
C MET A 50 11.28 -0.39 -5.64
N ILE A 51 10.25 -0.85 -4.92
CA ILE A 51 9.68 -2.19 -5.11
C ILE A 51 9.20 -2.38 -6.57
N PRO A 52 8.38 -1.49 -7.16
CA PRO A 52 8.04 -1.54 -8.57
C PRO A 52 9.10 -0.95 -9.50
N ALA A 53 10.29 -0.59 -9.00
CA ALA A 53 11.36 0.06 -9.76
C ALA A 53 11.00 1.44 -10.36
N TYR A 54 10.17 2.24 -9.69
CA TYR A 54 10.00 3.66 -10.03
C TYR A 54 11.18 4.51 -9.55
N GLN A 55 11.89 4.04 -8.52
CA GLN A 55 13.17 4.56 -8.05
C GLN A 55 14.18 3.43 -8.00
N ILE A 56 15.46 3.76 -8.17
CA ILE A 56 16.58 2.81 -8.14
C ILE A 56 17.42 3.09 -6.90
N PRO A 57 17.73 2.09 -6.07
CA PRO A 57 18.66 2.26 -4.96
C PRO A 57 20.00 2.86 -5.44
N THR A 58 20.56 3.80 -4.68
CA THR A 58 21.92 4.30 -4.97
C THR A 58 22.97 3.25 -4.59
N THR A 59 22.77 2.58 -3.47
CA THR A 59 23.57 1.45 -2.95
C THR A 59 22.71 0.53 -2.12
N GLY A 60 23.26 -0.63 -1.76
CA GLY A 60 22.55 -1.66 -0.98
C GLY A 60 21.88 -2.70 -1.87
N LEU A 61 21.23 -3.65 -1.23
CA LEU A 61 20.58 -4.77 -1.91
C LEU A 61 19.07 -4.72 -1.68
N LEU A 62 18.31 -4.84 -2.77
CA LEU A 62 16.86 -5.01 -2.76
C LEU A 62 16.51 -6.33 -3.42
N ARG A 63 15.75 -7.19 -2.71
CA ARG A 63 15.10 -8.36 -3.28
C ARG A 63 13.59 -8.25 -3.12
N VAL A 64 12.88 -8.70 -4.13
CA VAL A 64 11.43 -8.85 -4.12
C VAL A 64 11.08 -10.25 -4.62
N PHE A 65 10.30 -11.00 -3.86
CA PHE A 65 9.99 -12.41 -4.14
C PHE A 65 11.27 -13.26 -4.36
N GLY A 66 12.33 -13.01 -3.57
CA GLY A 66 13.62 -13.68 -3.68
C GLY A 66 14.49 -13.25 -4.87
N HIS A 67 14.01 -12.34 -5.74
CA HIS A 67 14.76 -11.86 -6.90
C HIS A 67 15.46 -10.53 -6.62
N GLU A 68 16.76 -10.48 -6.89
CA GLU A 68 17.58 -9.30 -6.66
C GLU A 68 17.37 -8.26 -7.76
N PHE A 69 17.20 -6.99 -7.34
CA PHE A 69 17.09 -5.86 -8.24
C PHE A 69 18.34 -5.73 -9.11
N GLY A 70 18.13 -5.52 -10.43
CA GLY A 70 19.22 -5.43 -11.41
C GLY A 70 19.72 -6.78 -11.96
N LYS A 71 19.33 -7.91 -11.36
CA LYS A 71 19.73 -9.26 -11.83
C LYS A 71 18.57 -10.09 -12.40
N TYR A 72 17.35 -9.54 -12.39
CA TYR A 72 16.15 -10.22 -12.85
C TYR A 72 15.27 -9.33 -13.72
N ALA A 73 14.41 -9.95 -14.54
CA ALA A 73 13.47 -9.22 -15.42
C ALA A 73 12.37 -8.55 -14.57
N TRP A 74 12.58 -7.31 -14.14
CA TRP A 74 11.71 -6.59 -13.21
C TRP A 74 10.25 -6.39 -13.68
N PRO A 75 9.91 -6.33 -14.99
CA PRO A 75 8.52 -6.37 -15.44
C PRO A 75 7.73 -7.57 -14.93
N LYS A 76 8.37 -8.74 -14.73
CA LYS A 76 7.74 -9.93 -14.14
C LYS A 76 7.44 -9.74 -12.64
N ILE A 77 8.28 -9.00 -11.92
CA ILE A 77 8.03 -8.62 -10.52
C ILE A 77 6.86 -7.64 -10.45
N LYS A 78 6.85 -6.59 -11.29
CA LYS A 78 5.77 -5.61 -11.34
C LYS A 78 4.40 -6.23 -11.59
N ALA A 79 4.33 -7.25 -12.43
CA ALA A 79 3.09 -7.95 -12.73
C ALA A 79 2.48 -8.70 -11.52
N ARG A 80 3.29 -8.99 -10.51
CA ARG A 80 2.91 -9.67 -9.26
C ARG A 80 2.59 -8.68 -8.12
N LEU A 81 2.73 -7.38 -8.36
CA LEU A 81 2.49 -6.33 -7.37
C LEU A 81 1.16 -5.62 -7.64
N GLY A 82 0.35 -5.45 -6.61
CA GLY A 82 -0.73 -4.48 -6.58
C GLY A 82 -0.24 -3.19 -5.93
N PHE A 83 -0.44 -2.06 -6.59
CA PHE A 83 0.04 -0.78 -6.06
C PHE A 83 -1.06 0.28 -6.10
N VAL A 84 -1.44 0.78 -4.92
CA VAL A 84 -2.38 1.89 -4.76
C VAL A 84 -1.65 3.03 -4.08
N SER A 85 -1.46 4.12 -4.79
CA SER A 85 -0.73 5.29 -4.31
C SER A 85 -1.28 6.56 -4.94
N SER A 86 -1.07 7.68 -4.29
CA SER A 86 -1.32 9.01 -4.88
C SER A 86 -0.51 9.26 -6.17
N ALA A 87 0.59 8.51 -6.38
CA ALA A 87 1.36 8.56 -7.64
C ALA A 87 0.55 8.16 -8.88
N LEU A 88 -0.58 7.43 -8.71
CA LEU A 88 -1.52 7.18 -9.82
C LEU A 88 -2.18 8.47 -10.33
N GLY A 89 -2.08 9.59 -9.61
CA GLY A 89 -2.54 10.90 -10.06
C GLY A 89 -1.93 11.36 -11.40
N GLN A 90 -0.74 10.90 -11.76
CA GLN A 90 -0.17 11.15 -13.10
C GLN A 90 -1.01 10.56 -14.25
N PHE A 91 -1.85 9.56 -13.98
CA PHE A 91 -2.76 8.94 -14.94
C PHE A 91 -4.22 9.40 -14.78
N GLN A 92 -4.47 10.39 -13.91
CA GLN A 92 -5.81 10.87 -13.60
C GLN A 92 -6.61 11.22 -14.86
N SER A 93 -6.01 11.94 -15.81
CA SER A 93 -6.67 12.34 -17.06
C SER A 93 -7.11 11.16 -17.94
N THR A 94 -6.45 10.01 -17.82
CA THR A 94 -6.82 8.78 -18.53
C THR A 94 -7.92 8.04 -17.77
N LEU A 95 -7.79 7.94 -16.46
CA LEU A 95 -8.79 7.30 -15.59
C LEU A 95 -10.12 8.04 -15.64
N ASP A 96 -10.11 9.37 -15.60
CA ASP A 96 -11.30 10.23 -15.59
C ASP A 96 -12.25 9.97 -16.77
N LYS A 97 -11.71 9.54 -17.89
CA LYS A 97 -12.48 9.27 -19.12
C LYS A 97 -13.12 7.89 -19.16
N GLN A 98 -12.72 6.99 -18.28
CA GLN A 98 -13.18 5.61 -18.27
C GLN A 98 -14.43 5.44 -17.40
N VAL A 99 -15.23 4.42 -17.70
CA VAL A 99 -16.26 3.95 -16.79
C VAL A 99 -15.63 3.08 -15.69
N VAL A 100 -16.29 3.01 -14.56
CA VAL A 100 -15.78 2.40 -13.33
C VAL A 100 -15.37 0.95 -13.54
N GLU A 101 -16.20 0.16 -14.20
CA GLU A 101 -15.91 -1.25 -14.50
C GLU A 101 -14.67 -1.41 -15.38
N ASP A 102 -14.47 -0.54 -16.36
CA ASP A 102 -13.28 -0.60 -17.22
C ASP A 102 -12.01 -0.21 -16.45
N VAL A 103 -12.10 0.72 -15.50
CA VAL A 103 -10.98 1.02 -14.60
C VAL A 103 -10.57 -0.22 -13.82
N VAL A 104 -11.53 -0.94 -13.21
CA VAL A 104 -11.24 -2.17 -12.45
C VAL A 104 -10.66 -3.26 -13.37
N ILE A 105 -11.31 -3.54 -14.49
CA ILE A 105 -10.91 -4.57 -15.46
C ILE A 105 -9.50 -4.31 -16.02
N SER A 106 -9.12 -3.05 -16.22
CA SER A 106 -7.78 -2.69 -16.69
C SER A 106 -6.66 -3.21 -15.80
N GLY A 107 -6.97 -3.49 -14.52
CA GLY A 107 -6.05 -4.10 -13.57
C GLY A 107 -5.57 -5.48 -13.99
N ALA A 108 -6.43 -6.30 -14.62
CA ALA A 108 -6.06 -7.63 -15.10
C ALA A 108 -4.91 -7.59 -16.13
N PHE A 109 -4.75 -6.47 -16.80
CA PHE A 109 -3.76 -6.27 -17.87
C PHE A 109 -2.56 -5.43 -17.39
N ASN A 110 -2.50 -5.07 -16.11
CA ASN A 110 -1.51 -4.13 -15.57
C ASN A 110 -1.39 -2.83 -16.37
N SER A 111 -2.49 -2.34 -16.92
CA SER A 111 -2.58 -1.14 -17.78
C SER A 111 -3.51 -0.08 -17.18
N ILE A 112 -3.46 1.17 -17.67
CA ILE A 112 -4.34 2.27 -17.27
C ILE A 112 -5.53 2.41 -18.23
N GLY A 113 -5.93 1.35 -18.87
CA GLY A 113 -7.05 1.29 -19.78
C GLY A 113 -7.10 -0.06 -20.45
N ILE A 114 -8.18 -0.34 -21.13
CA ILE A 114 -8.38 -1.58 -21.86
C ILE A 114 -8.01 -1.33 -23.32
N TYR A 115 -6.97 -2.02 -23.79
CA TYR A 115 -6.43 -1.88 -25.16
C TYR A 115 -6.53 -3.18 -25.97
N GLN A 116 -7.23 -4.18 -25.42
CA GLN A 116 -7.41 -5.49 -26.03
C GLN A 116 -8.82 -6.00 -25.75
N GLN A 117 -9.21 -7.07 -26.41
CA GLN A 117 -10.50 -7.72 -26.15
C GLN A 117 -10.49 -8.28 -24.72
N VAL A 118 -11.58 -8.08 -24.00
CA VAL A 118 -11.77 -8.56 -22.62
C VAL A 118 -12.61 -9.84 -22.69
N GLU A 119 -12.04 -10.93 -22.19
CA GLU A 119 -12.76 -12.19 -22.06
C GLU A 119 -13.90 -12.07 -21.05
N PRO A 120 -15.03 -12.78 -21.28
CA PRO A 120 -16.21 -12.69 -20.42
C PRO A 120 -15.91 -12.94 -18.94
N GLU A 121 -15.05 -13.91 -18.63
CA GLU A 121 -14.66 -14.29 -17.27
C GLU A 121 -13.90 -13.15 -16.54
N VAL A 122 -13.08 -12.41 -17.29
CA VAL A 122 -12.35 -11.24 -16.76
C VAL A 122 -13.33 -10.11 -16.42
N ARG A 123 -14.33 -9.89 -17.28
CA ARG A 123 -15.38 -8.89 -17.05
C ARG A 123 -16.24 -9.27 -15.83
N GLU A 124 -16.68 -10.52 -15.75
CA GLU A 124 -17.46 -11.02 -14.62
C GLU A 124 -16.71 -10.84 -13.29
N ARG A 125 -15.41 -11.19 -13.26
CA ARG A 125 -14.57 -10.97 -12.07
C ARG A 125 -14.48 -9.49 -11.72
N GLY A 126 -14.36 -8.58 -12.68
CA GLY A 126 -14.30 -7.14 -12.41
C GLY A 126 -15.60 -6.63 -11.77
N LEU A 127 -16.77 -7.09 -12.27
CA LEU A 127 -18.08 -6.76 -11.69
C LEU A 127 -18.25 -7.37 -10.30
N GLN A 128 -17.77 -8.61 -10.08
CA GLN A 128 -17.79 -9.24 -8.76
C GLN A 128 -16.97 -8.43 -7.75
N LEU A 129 -15.78 -7.96 -8.10
CA LEU A 129 -14.97 -7.09 -7.24
C LEU A 129 -15.68 -5.76 -6.90
N LEU A 130 -16.40 -5.17 -7.85
CA LEU A 130 -17.23 -4.01 -7.57
C LEU A 130 -18.33 -4.34 -6.55
N SER A 131 -18.95 -5.50 -6.66
CA SER A 131 -19.96 -5.97 -5.70
C SER A 131 -19.36 -6.19 -4.31
N ASP A 132 -18.24 -6.91 -4.22
CA ASP A 132 -17.56 -7.24 -2.95
C ASP A 132 -17.12 -5.97 -2.21
N PHE A 133 -16.80 -4.91 -2.96
CA PHE A 133 -16.41 -3.61 -2.38
C PHE A 133 -17.60 -2.65 -2.17
N GLY A 134 -18.84 -3.10 -2.41
CA GLY A 134 -20.03 -2.30 -2.27
C GLY A 134 -20.09 -1.13 -3.24
N LEU A 135 -19.62 -1.33 -4.47
CA LEU A 135 -19.51 -0.32 -5.52
C LEU A 135 -20.38 -0.60 -6.74
N SER A 136 -21.24 -1.65 -6.73
CA SER A 136 -22.08 -2.02 -7.88
C SER A 136 -22.98 -0.86 -8.38
N TYR A 137 -23.38 0.03 -7.48
CA TYR A 137 -24.18 1.21 -7.85
C TYR A 137 -23.45 2.22 -8.74
N LEU A 138 -22.12 2.07 -8.90
CA LEU A 138 -21.26 2.93 -9.72
C LEU A 138 -21.04 2.36 -11.14
N GLU A 139 -21.60 1.21 -11.46
CA GLU A 139 -21.51 0.65 -12.82
C GLU A 139 -22.03 1.65 -13.86
N GLY A 140 -21.30 1.83 -14.96
CA GLY A 140 -21.57 2.80 -15.99
C GLY A 140 -21.24 4.26 -15.64
N HIS A 141 -20.88 4.58 -14.40
CA HIS A 141 -20.47 5.94 -14.03
C HIS A 141 -19.03 6.22 -14.50
N ARG A 142 -18.77 7.48 -14.84
CA ARG A 142 -17.42 7.95 -15.17
C ARG A 142 -16.59 8.12 -13.91
N PHE A 143 -15.31 7.69 -13.93
CA PHE A 143 -14.42 7.73 -12.78
C PHE A 143 -14.29 9.14 -12.15
N HIS A 144 -14.27 10.21 -12.96
CA HIS A 144 -14.18 11.59 -12.47
C HIS A 144 -15.43 12.05 -11.70
N THR A 145 -16.58 11.38 -11.84
CA THR A 145 -17.82 11.75 -11.13
C THR A 145 -17.89 11.20 -9.71
N LEU A 146 -16.95 10.31 -9.35
CA LEU A 146 -16.91 9.66 -8.07
C LEU A 146 -16.34 10.58 -6.98
N SER A 147 -16.81 10.39 -5.74
CA SER A 147 -16.15 10.97 -4.56
C SER A 147 -14.73 10.39 -4.40
N ALA A 148 -13.87 11.10 -3.69
CA ALA A 148 -12.49 10.63 -3.44
C ALA A 148 -12.44 9.24 -2.79
N GLY A 149 -13.36 8.95 -1.86
CA GLY A 149 -13.46 7.63 -1.20
C GLY A 149 -13.86 6.51 -2.15
N GLU A 150 -14.80 6.78 -3.06
CA GLU A 150 -15.20 5.84 -4.10
C GLU A 150 -14.06 5.60 -5.10
N GLN A 151 -13.39 6.66 -5.55
CA GLN A 151 -12.20 6.54 -6.42
C GLN A 151 -11.13 5.65 -5.78
N ARG A 152 -10.83 5.82 -4.48
CA ARG A 152 -9.86 5.00 -3.77
C ARG A 152 -10.25 3.52 -3.72
N ARG A 153 -11.53 3.22 -3.46
CA ARG A 153 -12.01 1.83 -3.46
C ARG A 153 -12.02 1.21 -4.86
N VAL A 154 -12.35 1.96 -5.89
CA VAL A 154 -12.24 1.51 -7.30
C VAL A 154 -10.78 1.22 -7.65
N LEU A 155 -9.82 2.06 -7.27
CA LEU A 155 -8.40 1.81 -7.48
C LEU A 155 -7.87 0.61 -6.69
N LEU A 156 -8.42 0.35 -5.50
CA LEU A 156 -8.11 -0.86 -4.75
C LEU A 156 -8.64 -2.10 -5.47
N ALA A 157 -9.90 -2.09 -5.94
CA ALA A 157 -10.48 -3.17 -6.73
C ALA A 157 -9.64 -3.45 -7.99
N ARG A 158 -9.20 -2.38 -8.67
CA ARG A 158 -8.29 -2.48 -9.82
C ARG A 158 -6.97 -3.16 -9.46
N ALA A 159 -6.36 -2.81 -8.32
CA ALA A 159 -5.10 -3.41 -7.88
C ALA A 159 -5.25 -4.90 -7.56
N ILE A 160 -6.39 -5.31 -7.00
CA ILE A 160 -6.71 -6.71 -6.68
C ILE A 160 -7.08 -7.50 -7.94
N MET A 161 -7.68 -6.84 -8.95
CA MET A 161 -8.02 -7.48 -10.24
C MET A 161 -6.81 -8.14 -10.90
N ALA A 162 -5.60 -7.57 -10.71
CA ALA A 162 -4.33 -8.15 -11.17
C ALA A 162 -3.94 -9.46 -10.44
N ASN A 163 -4.67 -9.85 -9.40
CA ASN A 163 -4.34 -10.99 -8.52
C ASN A 163 -2.90 -10.94 -7.97
N PRO A 164 -2.51 -9.84 -7.31
CA PRO A 164 -1.12 -9.64 -6.88
C PRO A 164 -0.70 -10.61 -5.78
N ASP A 165 0.61 -10.93 -5.74
CA ASP A 165 1.20 -11.69 -4.63
C ASP A 165 1.53 -10.78 -3.42
N LEU A 166 1.67 -9.48 -3.64
CA LEU A 166 1.87 -8.46 -2.59
C LEU A 166 1.12 -7.18 -2.97
N LEU A 167 0.28 -6.68 -2.07
CA LEU A 167 -0.42 -5.41 -2.24
C LEU A 167 0.29 -4.31 -1.44
N ILE A 168 0.54 -3.17 -2.07
CA ILE A 168 1.13 -1.98 -1.45
C ILE A 168 0.12 -0.84 -1.50
N LEU A 169 -0.24 -0.33 -0.33
CA LEU A 169 -1.20 0.75 -0.13
C LEU A 169 -0.45 1.96 0.46
N ASP A 170 -0.05 2.90 -0.42
CA ASP A 170 0.76 4.06 -0.03
C ASP A 170 -0.13 5.28 0.25
N GLU A 171 -0.34 5.56 1.53
CA GLU A 171 -1.21 6.62 2.07
C GLU A 171 -2.61 6.64 1.43
N PRO A 172 -3.32 5.50 1.36
CA PRO A 172 -4.53 5.38 0.56
C PRO A 172 -5.69 6.21 1.12
N CYS A 173 -5.69 6.53 2.39
CA CYS A 173 -6.71 7.33 3.05
C CYS A 173 -6.40 8.84 3.10
N SER A 174 -5.28 9.27 2.51
CA SER A 174 -4.92 10.70 2.49
C SER A 174 -6.02 11.54 1.82
N GLY A 175 -6.48 12.59 2.54
CA GLY A 175 -7.52 13.51 2.05
C GLY A 175 -8.96 12.97 2.14
N LEU A 176 -9.17 11.79 2.71
CA LEU A 176 -10.53 11.28 2.98
C LEU A 176 -11.08 11.84 4.29
N ASP A 177 -12.38 12.10 4.31
CA ASP A 177 -13.11 12.34 5.55
C ASP A 177 -13.24 11.05 6.38
N LEU A 178 -13.66 11.18 7.63
CA LEU A 178 -13.73 10.04 8.56
C LEU A 178 -14.64 8.89 8.05
N PRO A 179 -15.85 9.12 7.53
CA PRO A 179 -16.67 8.04 7.00
C PRO A 179 -16.03 7.29 5.82
N ALA A 180 -15.47 8.02 4.85
CA ALA A 180 -14.82 7.43 3.68
C ALA A 180 -13.55 6.64 4.07
N ARG A 181 -12.75 7.17 5.01
CA ARG A 181 -11.60 6.47 5.58
C ARG A 181 -12.00 5.16 6.23
N GLU A 182 -12.98 5.18 7.13
CA GLU A 182 -13.43 3.97 7.83
C GLU A 182 -14.01 2.93 6.87
N GLN A 183 -14.72 3.36 5.84
CA GLN A 183 -15.23 2.47 4.80
C GLN A 183 -14.10 1.82 4.01
N PHE A 184 -13.06 2.59 3.63
CA PHE A 184 -11.88 2.07 2.94
C PHE A 184 -11.14 1.04 3.82
N LEU A 185 -10.88 1.37 5.09
CA LEU A 185 -10.20 0.47 6.03
C LEU A 185 -10.96 -0.84 6.23
N ARG A 186 -12.31 -0.79 6.33
CA ARG A 186 -13.14 -2.00 6.38
C ARG A 186 -13.02 -2.86 5.13
N THR A 187 -12.96 -2.24 3.95
CA THR A 187 -12.77 -2.95 2.69
C THR A 187 -11.43 -3.70 2.67
N VAL A 188 -10.33 -3.03 3.10
CA VAL A 188 -9.00 -3.67 3.19
C VAL A 188 -8.99 -4.78 4.24
N GLU A 189 -9.61 -4.56 5.40
CA GLU A 189 -9.71 -5.57 6.47
C GLU A 189 -10.45 -6.82 6.03
N ASN A 190 -11.58 -6.67 5.33
CA ASN A 190 -12.35 -7.79 4.79
C ASN A 190 -11.54 -8.57 3.75
N MET A 191 -10.92 -7.87 2.79
CA MET A 191 -10.02 -8.47 1.81
C MET A 191 -8.90 -9.28 2.48
N ALA A 192 -8.25 -8.72 3.49
CA ALA A 192 -7.17 -9.40 4.19
C ALA A 192 -7.62 -10.68 4.89
N ARG A 193 -8.86 -10.72 5.38
CA ARG A 193 -9.44 -11.91 6.02
C ARG A 193 -9.87 -12.98 5.02
N GLU A 194 -10.43 -12.58 3.89
CA GLU A 194 -11.02 -13.49 2.91
C GLU A 194 -9.96 -14.05 1.95
N GLU A 195 -9.08 -13.20 1.44
CA GLU A 195 -8.11 -13.59 0.42
C GLU A 195 -6.74 -13.99 1.00
N HIS A 196 -6.46 -13.69 2.27
CA HIS A 196 -5.19 -13.99 2.96
C HIS A 196 -3.96 -13.46 2.22
N LYS A 197 -4.12 -12.40 1.43
CA LYS A 197 -3.02 -11.80 0.67
C LYS A 197 -2.19 -10.88 1.54
N PRO A 198 -0.86 -11.01 1.50
CA PRO A 198 0.02 -10.12 2.22
C PRO A 198 -0.08 -8.70 1.66
N PHE A 199 -0.04 -7.72 2.56
CA PHE A 199 -0.05 -6.33 2.17
C PHE A 199 0.87 -5.47 3.04
N ILE A 200 1.33 -4.36 2.46
CA ILE A 200 2.03 -3.28 3.15
C ILE A 200 1.14 -2.05 3.12
N TYR A 201 0.77 -1.57 4.29
CA TYR A 201 -0.05 -0.38 4.49
C TYR A 201 0.81 0.77 4.99
N VAL A 202 0.87 1.87 4.25
CA VAL A 202 1.66 3.03 4.61
C VAL A 202 0.77 4.14 5.12
N SER A 203 1.12 4.69 6.26
CA SER A 203 0.41 5.81 6.84
C SER A 203 1.32 6.66 7.73
N HIS A 204 0.83 7.84 8.05
CA HIS A 204 1.34 8.68 9.14
C HIS A 204 0.33 8.77 10.30
N GLN A 205 -0.80 8.05 10.20
CA GLN A 205 -1.87 8.01 11.21
C GLN A 205 -1.93 6.63 11.86
N ILE A 206 -1.80 6.59 13.18
CA ILE A 206 -1.81 5.35 13.96
C ILE A 206 -3.19 4.69 13.95
N GLU A 207 -4.25 5.50 13.91
CA GLU A 207 -5.64 5.04 13.89
C GLU A 207 -6.01 4.27 12.61
N GLU A 208 -5.17 4.32 11.58
CA GLU A 208 -5.36 3.53 10.36
C GLU A 208 -4.83 2.10 10.47
N ILE A 209 -4.17 1.75 11.58
CA ILE A 209 -3.62 0.41 11.78
C ILE A 209 -4.72 -0.59 12.11
N MET A 210 -5.12 -1.32 11.09
CA MET A 210 -6.22 -2.30 11.16
C MET A 210 -5.87 -3.53 12.00
N PRO A 211 -6.87 -4.29 12.50
CA PRO A 211 -6.67 -5.55 13.22
C PRO A 211 -5.84 -6.58 12.46
N SER A 212 -6.00 -6.69 11.13
CA SER A 212 -5.27 -7.63 10.26
C SER A 212 -3.78 -7.33 10.10
N ILE A 213 -3.33 -6.10 10.41
CA ILE A 213 -1.90 -5.77 10.45
C ILE A 213 -1.25 -6.51 11.61
N THR A 214 -0.18 -7.26 11.31
CA THR A 214 0.55 -8.09 12.27
C THR A 214 1.84 -7.42 12.74
N HIS A 215 2.52 -6.69 11.85
CA HIS A 215 3.83 -6.08 12.07
C HIS A 215 3.83 -4.59 11.74
N VAL A 216 4.73 -3.87 12.37
CA VAL A 216 4.92 -2.44 12.15
C VAL A 216 6.41 -2.14 11.96
N ALA A 217 6.72 -1.30 10.99
CA ALA A 217 8.01 -0.64 10.85
C ALA A 217 7.81 0.88 10.95
N ILE A 218 8.70 1.56 11.67
CA ILE A 218 8.66 3.02 11.81
C ILE A 218 9.92 3.61 11.19
N ILE A 219 9.72 4.44 10.16
CA ILE A 219 10.81 5.16 9.49
C ILE A 219 10.88 6.60 10.01
N LYS A 220 12.09 7.04 10.40
CA LYS A 220 12.40 8.39 10.83
C LYS A 220 13.74 8.80 10.21
N ASP A 221 13.81 9.97 9.61
CA ASP A 221 15.03 10.54 9.03
C ASP A 221 15.77 9.61 8.02
N GLY A 222 15.03 8.83 7.27
CA GLY A 222 15.58 7.92 6.25
C GLY A 222 16.12 6.59 6.80
N LEU A 223 15.79 6.23 8.04
CA LEU A 223 16.17 4.98 8.70
C LEU A 223 14.92 4.28 9.27
N ILE A 224 14.88 2.96 9.26
CA ILE A 224 13.91 2.21 10.07
C ILE A 224 14.45 2.14 11.49
N MET A 225 13.81 2.89 12.38
CA MET A 225 14.20 2.98 13.78
C MET A 225 13.64 1.83 14.61
N TYR A 226 12.40 1.44 14.33
CA TYR A 226 11.71 0.37 15.05
C TYR A 226 11.01 -0.55 14.06
N LYS A 227 11.02 -1.85 14.30
CA LYS A 227 10.31 -2.84 13.52
C LYS A 227 10.03 -4.11 14.33
N GLY A 228 8.88 -4.72 14.14
CA GLY A 228 8.49 -5.95 14.85
C GLY A 228 6.98 -6.13 14.91
N LYS A 229 6.52 -6.98 15.82
CA LYS A 229 5.09 -7.20 16.03
C LYS A 229 4.39 -5.91 16.44
N LYS A 230 3.20 -5.70 15.93
CA LYS A 230 2.41 -4.48 16.12
C LYS A 230 2.33 -4.03 17.58
N ARG A 231 2.08 -4.96 18.50
CA ARG A 231 1.93 -4.65 19.93
C ARG A 231 3.23 -4.25 20.61
N ASP A 232 4.35 -4.77 20.13
CA ASP A 232 5.67 -4.50 20.70
C ASP A 232 6.22 -3.14 20.25
N ILE A 233 5.78 -2.69 19.07
CA ILE A 233 6.25 -1.43 18.47
C ILE A 233 5.34 -0.25 18.81
N LEU A 234 4.03 -0.44 18.86
CA LEU A 234 3.08 0.64 19.15
C LEU A 234 2.88 0.80 20.66
N THR A 235 3.90 1.34 21.34
CA THR A 235 3.90 1.66 22.78
C THR A 235 3.96 3.16 23.02
N ASP A 236 3.56 3.60 24.22
CA ASP A 236 3.63 5.01 24.63
C ASP A 236 5.05 5.56 24.45
N GLU A 237 6.07 4.80 24.90
CA GLU A 237 7.48 5.19 24.87
C GLU A 237 7.98 5.38 23.43
N ILE A 238 7.82 4.36 22.57
CA ILE A 238 8.30 4.41 21.19
C ILE A 238 7.60 5.53 20.41
N LEU A 239 6.28 5.65 20.54
CA LEU A 239 5.55 6.67 19.79
C LEU A 239 5.83 8.09 20.30
N SER A 240 6.06 8.27 21.61
CA SER A 240 6.50 9.56 22.15
C SER A 240 7.87 9.96 21.61
N ASP A 241 8.83 9.02 21.51
CA ASP A 241 10.14 9.29 20.89
C ASP A 241 10.01 9.64 19.40
N VAL A 242 9.20 8.87 18.66
CA VAL A 242 9.02 9.07 17.21
C VAL A 242 8.40 10.42 16.90
N PHE A 243 7.34 10.79 17.63
CA PHE A 243 6.60 12.03 17.39
C PHE A 243 7.20 13.25 18.10
N GLY A 244 8.07 13.04 19.09
CA GLY A 244 8.66 14.12 19.89
C GLY A 244 7.65 14.83 20.79
N ILE A 245 6.56 14.17 21.14
CA ILE A 245 5.49 14.63 22.04
C ILE A 245 5.05 13.48 22.94
N ASP A 246 4.59 13.77 24.14
CA ASP A 246 4.12 12.76 25.07
C ASP A 246 2.75 12.23 24.65
N VAL A 247 2.65 10.92 24.37
CA VAL A 247 1.44 10.27 23.92
C VAL A 247 1.15 8.98 24.69
N SER A 248 -0.11 8.60 24.75
CA SER A 248 -0.55 7.28 25.23
C SER A 248 -1.25 6.53 24.12
N VAL A 249 -1.03 5.22 24.06
CA VAL A 249 -1.68 4.31 23.11
C VAL A 249 -2.82 3.57 23.79
N VAL A 250 -4.02 3.77 23.32
CA VAL A 250 -5.21 3.05 23.77
C VAL A 250 -5.61 2.04 22.71
N TRP A 251 -5.91 0.81 23.13
CA TRP A 251 -6.28 -0.28 22.23
C TRP A 251 -7.76 -0.58 22.31
N GLU A 252 -8.47 -0.47 21.19
CA GLU A 252 -9.87 -0.88 21.08
C GLU A 252 -10.02 -1.89 19.93
N LYS A 253 -10.55 -3.09 20.21
CA LYS A 253 -10.74 -4.17 19.22
C LYS A 253 -9.51 -4.46 18.35
N ASN A 254 -8.33 -4.52 18.98
CA ASN A 254 -7.02 -4.72 18.33
C ASN A 254 -6.59 -3.61 17.35
N ARG A 255 -7.17 -2.42 17.49
CA ARG A 255 -6.83 -1.19 16.77
C ARG A 255 -6.25 -0.16 17.76
N PRO A 256 -5.11 0.47 17.45
CA PRO A 256 -4.50 1.48 18.32
C PRO A 256 -5.12 2.86 18.10
N TRP A 257 -5.16 3.64 19.15
CA TRP A 257 -5.58 5.04 19.16
C TRP A 257 -4.56 5.84 19.96
N ILE A 258 -4.27 7.08 19.56
CA ILE A 258 -3.35 7.97 20.26
C ILE A 258 -4.11 9.02 21.04
N ILE A 259 -3.66 9.24 22.27
CA ILE A 259 -4.07 10.37 23.11
C ILE A 259 -2.81 11.19 23.39
N VAL A 260 -2.81 12.47 23.04
CA VAL A 260 -1.76 13.43 23.40
C VAL A 260 -1.97 13.85 24.84
N LYS A 261 -0.90 13.82 25.65
CA LYS A 261 -0.93 14.20 27.08
C LYS A 261 -0.62 15.67 27.29
#